data_67fa56b52433e41b1ff418de761486e7
#
_entry.id   67fa56b52433e41b1ff418de761486e7
#
_cell.length_a   1.000
_cell.length_b   1.000
_cell.length_c   1.000
_cell.angle_alpha   90.00
_cell.angle_beta   90.00
_cell.angle_gamma   90.00
#
_symmetry.space_group_name_H-M   'P 1'
#
loop_
_entity.id
_entity.type
_entity.pdbx_description
1 polymer ?
#
loop_
_entity_poly.entity_id
_entity_poly.type
_entity_poly.pdbx_seq_one_letter_code
_entity_poly.pdbx_strand_id
1 'polypeptide(L)'
;MKLIIFSFFVMSLSSILPASPLYNIPLTDIDGNATSLKIYQGKALLLVNVASRCGFTRQYSGLEKLYQTHKDSGLVICGFPCNQFGGQEPGSNEEIKEFCTLNYGVSFPMFSRLSVNGSDQHPLYKFLLGERGRIKWNFSKILVDRDGNVVDRFGSLTSPSSKKLAAAIDRVLKP
;
A
#
# COMPACT_ATOMS: atom_id res chain seq x y z
N MET A 1 23.28 58.91 -19.14
CA MET A 1 22.42 58.49 -18.05
C MET A 1 22.22 56.96 -18.26
N LYS A 2 22.99 56.09 -17.52
CA LYS A 2 22.93 54.62 -17.67
C LYS A 2 21.88 54.09 -16.71
N LEU A 3 20.84 53.46 -17.26
CA LEU A 3 19.78 52.82 -16.49
C LEU A 3 20.29 51.45 -16.02
N ILE A 4 20.46 51.25 -14.70
CA ILE A 4 20.83 49.99 -14.10
C ILE A 4 19.51 49.25 -13.78
N ILE A 5 19.23 48.17 -14.54
CA ILE A 5 18.09 47.29 -14.29
C ILE A 5 18.51 46.30 -13.22
N PHE A 6 17.98 46.45 -12.01
CA PHE A 6 18.09 45.43 -10.95
C PHE A 6 17.11 44.32 -11.23
N SER A 7 17.63 43.16 -11.67
CA SER A 7 16.84 41.92 -11.79
C SER A 7 16.66 41.31 -10.41
N PHE A 8 15.46 41.40 -9.86
CA PHE A 8 15.10 40.65 -8.63
C PHE A 8 14.92 39.16 -8.97
N PHE A 9 15.90 38.33 -8.59
CA PHE A 9 15.80 36.88 -8.64
C PHE A 9 14.94 36.44 -7.46
N VAL A 10 13.66 36.15 -7.71
CA VAL A 10 12.76 35.56 -6.69
C VAL A 10 13.14 34.10 -6.50
N MET A 11 13.90 33.84 -5.44
CA MET A 11 14.23 32.47 -5.02
C MET A 11 12.97 31.85 -4.41
N SER A 12 12.30 30.99 -5.17
CA SER A 12 11.17 30.20 -4.68
C SER A 12 11.67 29.24 -3.59
N LEU A 13 11.37 29.53 -2.32
CA LEU A 13 11.56 28.60 -1.22
C LEU A 13 10.53 27.47 -1.38
N SER A 14 10.93 26.35 -1.98
CA SER A 14 10.16 25.10 -1.92
C SER A 14 10.18 24.63 -0.46
N SER A 15 9.07 24.79 0.25
CA SER A 15 8.89 24.24 1.58
C SER A 15 8.94 22.71 1.48
N ILE A 16 10.03 22.10 1.94
CA ILE A 16 10.14 20.64 2.09
C ILE A 16 9.22 20.25 3.25
N LEU A 17 8.02 19.81 2.94
CA LEU A 17 7.14 19.20 3.94
C LEU A 17 7.83 17.94 4.51
N PRO A 18 7.77 17.71 5.84
CA PRO A 18 8.35 16.52 6.43
C PRO A 18 7.66 15.28 5.84
N ALA A 19 8.46 14.27 5.52
CA ALA A 19 7.94 13.00 4.99
C ALA A 19 6.94 12.38 5.97
N SER A 20 5.86 11.79 5.46
CA SER A 20 4.85 11.13 6.28
C SER A 20 5.48 10.08 7.21
N PRO A 21 5.06 10.01 8.49
CA PRO A 21 5.52 9.00 9.44
C PRO A 21 5.35 7.56 8.93
N LEU A 22 4.42 7.33 8.00
CA LEU A 22 4.19 6.06 7.30
C LEU A 22 5.48 5.41 6.82
N TYR A 23 6.37 6.21 6.22
CA TYR A 23 7.59 5.72 5.58
C TYR A 23 8.68 5.26 6.55
N ASN A 24 8.60 5.64 7.82
CA ASN A 24 9.59 5.27 8.84
C ASN A 24 9.17 4.08 9.70
N ILE A 25 7.97 3.53 9.47
CA ILE A 25 7.48 2.37 10.23
C ILE A 25 8.27 1.13 9.81
N PRO A 26 8.96 0.44 10.76
CA PRO A 26 9.70 -0.78 10.44
C PRO A 26 8.77 -1.88 9.93
N LEU A 27 9.20 -2.57 8.89
CA LEU A 27 8.53 -3.72 8.29
C LEU A 27 9.54 -4.84 8.03
N THR A 28 9.03 -6.02 7.76
CA THR A 28 9.81 -7.15 7.25
C THR A 28 9.16 -7.59 5.94
N ASP A 29 9.96 -7.78 4.89
CA ASP A 29 9.44 -8.32 3.63
C ASP A 29 9.10 -9.82 3.76
N ILE A 30 8.54 -10.40 2.71
CA ILE A 30 8.14 -11.83 2.72
C ILE A 30 9.34 -12.77 2.83
N ASP A 31 10.55 -12.30 2.50
CA ASP A 31 11.81 -13.04 2.58
C ASP A 31 12.53 -12.89 3.93
N GLY A 32 11.93 -12.16 4.87
CA GLY A 32 12.47 -11.95 6.20
C GLY A 32 13.45 -10.78 6.33
N ASN A 33 13.65 -9.97 5.29
CA ASN A 33 14.56 -8.83 5.32
C ASN A 33 13.90 -7.61 5.97
N ALA A 34 14.64 -6.91 6.82
CA ALA A 34 14.19 -5.64 7.40
C ALA A 34 14.03 -4.58 6.31
N THR A 35 12.88 -3.87 6.31
CA THR A 35 12.54 -2.86 5.31
C THR A 35 11.57 -1.82 5.88
N SER A 36 11.07 -0.93 5.04
CA SER A 36 9.97 -0.01 5.33
C SER A 36 9.33 0.46 4.01
N LEU A 37 8.19 1.14 4.07
CA LEU A 37 7.59 1.74 2.87
C LEU A 37 8.38 2.92 2.30
N LYS A 38 9.48 3.34 2.94
CA LYS A 38 10.36 4.42 2.46
C LYS A 38 10.92 4.16 1.06
N ILE A 39 11.14 2.90 0.70
CA ILE A 39 11.60 2.51 -0.65
C ILE A 39 10.59 2.84 -1.76
N TYR A 40 9.34 3.10 -1.39
CA TYR A 40 8.26 3.49 -2.30
C TYR A 40 7.82 4.95 -2.12
N GLN A 41 8.58 5.77 -1.41
CA GLN A 41 8.25 7.19 -1.20
C GLN A 41 8.06 7.92 -2.55
N GLY A 42 7.04 8.76 -2.64
CA GLY A 42 6.66 9.43 -3.89
C GLY A 42 5.82 8.59 -4.85
N LYS A 43 5.48 7.35 -4.48
CA LYS A 43 4.54 6.48 -5.21
C LYS A 43 3.19 6.45 -4.50
N ALA A 44 2.12 6.26 -5.27
CA ALA A 44 0.83 5.90 -4.69
C ALA A 44 0.85 4.43 -4.23
N LEU A 45 0.30 4.14 -3.05
CA LEU A 45 0.33 2.80 -2.48
C LEU A 45 -1.08 2.24 -2.32
N LEU A 46 -1.30 0.99 -2.73
CA LEU A 46 -2.48 0.22 -2.39
C LEU A 46 -2.09 -0.91 -1.43
N LEU A 47 -2.36 -0.71 -0.13
CA LEU A 47 -2.03 -1.68 0.90
C LEU A 47 -3.22 -2.62 1.10
N VAL A 48 -2.97 -3.93 1.04
CA VAL A 48 -4.02 -4.97 1.07
C VAL A 48 -3.66 -6.03 2.10
N ASN A 49 -4.54 -6.28 3.08
CA ASN A 49 -4.38 -7.46 3.93
C ASN A 49 -4.92 -8.69 3.20
N VAL A 50 -4.10 -9.72 3.07
CA VAL A 50 -4.34 -10.87 2.19
C VAL A 50 -4.37 -12.19 2.95
N ALA A 51 -4.93 -13.22 2.32
CA ALA A 51 -4.95 -14.58 2.85
C ALA A 51 -5.08 -15.63 1.73
N SER A 52 -4.41 -16.77 1.92
CA SER A 52 -4.33 -17.87 0.92
C SER A 52 -5.56 -18.79 0.91
N ARG A 53 -6.35 -18.84 1.99
CA ARG A 53 -7.49 -19.77 2.15
C ARG A 53 -8.83 -19.06 2.34
N CYS A 54 -9.02 -17.95 1.66
CA CYS A 54 -10.21 -17.09 1.77
C CYS A 54 -11.08 -17.20 0.50
N GLY A 55 -12.40 -17.03 0.62
CA GLY A 55 -13.28 -16.93 -0.55
C GLY A 55 -12.93 -15.76 -1.49
N PHE A 56 -12.18 -14.77 -0.98
CA PHE A 56 -11.69 -13.63 -1.76
C PHE A 56 -10.28 -13.81 -2.33
N THR A 57 -9.59 -14.94 -2.10
CA THR A 57 -8.21 -15.20 -2.56
C THR A 57 -8.04 -15.02 -4.08
N ARG A 58 -9.09 -15.31 -4.86
CA ARG A 58 -9.13 -15.03 -6.30
C ARG A 58 -8.86 -13.56 -6.67
N GLN A 59 -8.97 -12.63 -5.72
CA GLN A 59 -8.63 -11.21 -5.97
C GLN A 59 -7.14 -10.99 -6.24
N TYR A 60 -6.26 -11.92 -5.89
CA TYR A 60 -4.84 -11.82 -6.26
C TYR A 60 -4.62 -11.63 -7.76
N SER A 61 -5.34 -12.38 -8.61
CA SER A 61 -5.24 -12.21 -10.07
C SER A 61 -5.63 -10.79 -10.52
N GLY A 62 -6.67 -10.22 -9.91
CA GLY A 62 -7.10 -8.86 -10.21
C GLY A 62 -6.13 -7.80 -9.68
N LEU A 63 -5.54 -8.02 -8.50
CA LEU A 63 -4.52 -7.14 -7.93
C LEU A 63 -3.25 -7.16 -8.78
N GLU A 64 -2.81 -8.35 -9.22
CA GLU A 64 -1.65 -8.46 -10.10
C GLU A 64 -1.89 -7.75 -11.44
N LYS A 65 -3.04 -7.96 -12.07
CA LYS A 65 -3.39 -7.22 -13.29
C LYS A 65 -3.37 -5.71 -13.07
N LEU A 66 -3.94 -5.24 -11.95
CA LEU A 66 -3.97 -3.83 -11.59
C LEU A 66 -2.54 -3.27 -11.40
N TYR A 67 -1.68 -4.03 -10.72
CA TYR A 67 -0.27 -3.69 -10.53
C TYR A 67 0.46 -3.56 -11.87
N GLN A 68 0.39 -4.57 -12.72
CA GLN A 68 1.04 -4.55 -14.04
C GLN A 68 0.56 -3.37 -14.90
N THR A 69 -0.73 -3.01 -14.79
CA THR A 69 -1.30 -1.89 -15.55
C THR A 69 -0.76 -0.53 -15.09
N HIS A 70 -0.51 -0.35 -13.78
CA HIS A 70 -0.26 0.99 -13.22
C HIS A 70 1.13 1.18 -12.58
N LYS A 71 1.97 0.14 -12.49
CA LYS A 71 3.30 0.23 -11.85
C LYS A 71 4.19 1.31 -12.47
N ASP A 72 4.18 1.41 -13.79
CA ASP A 72 4.98 2.40 -14.52
C ASP A 72 4.42 3.83 -14.35
N SER A 73 3.13 3.95 -14.06
CA SER A 73 2.47 5.22 -13.70
C SER A 73 2.68 5.60 -12.22
N GLY A 74 3.32 4.74 -11.43
CA GLY A 74 3.70 5.02 -10.06
C GLY A 74 2.77 4.45 -8.99
N LEU A 75 1.95 3.43 -9.29
CA LEU A 75 1.24 2.64 -8.29
C LEU A 75 2.11 1.49 -7.80
N VAL A 76 2.18 1.31 -6.48
CA VAL A 76 2.73 0.11 -5.85
C VAL A 76 1.62 -0.58 -5.06
N ILE A 77 1.43 -1.88 -5.29
CA ILE A 77 0.56 -2.71 -4.44
C ILE A 77 1.44 -3.39 -3.39
N CYS A 78 1.00 -3.39 -2.13
CA CYS A 78 1.68 -4.02 -1.02
C CYS A 78 0.75 -5.03 -0.36
N GLY A 79 1.11 -6.32 -0.40
CA GLY A 79 0.36 -7.40 0.23
C GLY A 79 0.86 -7.71 1.64
N PHE A 80 -0.05 -7.71 2.61
CA PHE A 80 0.22 -8.01 4.02
C PHE A 80 -0.56 -9.25 4.44
N PRO A 81 0.05 -10.44 4.49
CA PRO A 81 -0.59 -11.65 4.96
C PRO A 81 -1.10 -11.50 6.40
N CYS A 82 -2.33 -11.95 6.67
CA CYS A 82 -2.96 -11.80 7.97
C CYS A 82 -3.82 -13.01 8.33
N ASN A 83 -3.55 -13.64 9.49
CA ASN A 83 -4.26 -14.82 9.94
C ASN A 83 -5.43 -14.55 10.91
N GLN A 84 -5.77 -13.26 11.13
CA GLN A 84 -6.78 -12.87 12.15
C GLN A 84 -8.24 -13.12 11.71
N PHE A 85 -8.49 -13.47 10.45
CA PHE A 85 -9.83 -13.67 9.90
C PHE A 85 -10.07 -15.15 9.59
N GLY A 86 -10.58 -15.89 10.57
CA GLY A 86 -10.91 -17.28 10.45
C GLY A 86 -9.72 -18.23 10.25
N GLY A 87 -8.50 -17.82 10.63
CA GLY A 87 -7.31 -18.66 10.46
C GLY A 87 -6.98 -18.96 8.99
N GLN A 88 -7.32 -18.04 8.08
CA GLN A 88 -7.25 -18.27 6.64
C GLN A 88 -5.87 -17.99 6.03
N GLU A 89 -4.86 -17.66 6.85
CA GLU A 89 -3.45 -17.52 6.44
C GLU A 89 -2.52 -18.28 7.39
N PRO A 90 -2.62 -19.62 7.48
CA PRO A 90 -1.88 -20.39 8.46
C PRO A 90 -0.41 -20.66 8.08
N GLY A 91 -0.06 -20.51 6.80
CA GLY A 91 1.25 -20.84 6.25
C GLY A 91 2.41 -20.02 6.80
N SER A 92 3.65 -20.49 6.60
CA SER A 92 4.86 -19.70 6.77
C SER A 92 4.96 -18.62 5.69
N ASN A 93 5.87 -17.67 5.83
CA ASN A 93 6.08 -16.64 4.80
C ASN A 93 6.53 -17.27 3.47
N GLU A 94 7.36 -18.30 3.51
CA GLU A 94 7.84 -19.06 2.35
C GLU A 94 6.68 -19.74 1.62
N GLU A 95 5.81 -20.44 2.36
CA GLU A 95 4.62 -21.11 1.80
C GLU A 95 3.66 -20.10 1.18
N ILE A 96 3.47 -18.94 1.82
CA ILE A 96 2.62 -17.86 1.31
C ILE A 96 3.20 -17.29 0.02
N LYS A 97 4.50 -17.01 -0.01
CA LYS A 97 5.20 -16.51 -1.19
C LYS A 97 5.07 -17.48 -2.36
N GLU A 98 5.37 -18.75 -2.12
CA GLU A 98 5.25 -19.80 -3.13
C GLU A 98 3.82 -19.90 -3.65
N PHE A 99 2.83 -19.96 -2.76
CA PHE A 99 1.41 -19.99 -3.12
C PHE A 99 1.02 -18.81 -4.01
N CYS A 100 1.38 -17.59 -3.64
CA CYS A 100 1.05 -16.38 -4.39
C CYS A 100 1.70 -16.37 -5.78
N THR A 101 2.98 -16.78 -5.85
CA THR A 101 3.74 -16.80 -7.11
C THR A 101 3.21 -17.88 -8.05
N LEU A 102 3.07 -19.12 -7.57
CA LEU A 102 2.70 -20.24 -8.43
C LEU A 102 1.23 -20.19 -8.89
N ASN A 103 0.32 -19.75 -8.02
CA ASN A 103 -1.11 -19.80 -8.34
C ASN A 103 -1.65 -18.52 -8.99
N TYR A 104 -1.00 -17.37 -8.74
CA TYR A 104 -1.51 -16.07 -9.18
C TYR A 104 -0.49 -15.21 -9.91
N GLY A 105 0.76 -15.66 -10.03
CA GLY A 105 1.84 -14.91 -10.66
C GLY A 105 2.13 -13.58 -9.95
N VAL A 106 1.87 -13.49 -8.64
CA VAL A 106 2.04 -12.26 -7.87
C VAL A 106 3.47 -11.76 -7.98
N SER A 107 3.63 -10.54 -8.49
CA SER A 107 4.91 -9.86 -8.64
C SER A 107 5.00 -8.55 -7.84
N PHE A 108 3.88 -8.09 -7.29
CA PHE A 108 3.90 -6.92 -6.40
C PHE A 108 4.51 -7.28 -5.03
N PRO A 109 5.06 -6.28 -4.32
CA PRO A 109 5.67 -6.46 -3.00
C PRO A 109 4.78 -7.18 -1.99
N MET A 110 5.31 -8.24 -1.42
CA MET A 110 4.69 -8.97 -0.31
C MET A 110 5.53 -8.78 0.96
N PHE A 111 4.86 -8.68 2.10
CA PHE A 111 5.48 -8.51 3.41
C PHE A 111 5.25 -9.72 4.30
N SER A 112 6.00 -9.82 5.38
CA SER A 112 5.79 -10.84 6.41
C SER A 112 4.41 -10.73 7.02
N ARG A 113 3.86 -11.86 7.47
CA ARG A 113 2.57 -11.93 8.15
C ARG A 113 2.55 -11.00 9.38
N LEU A 114 1.47 -10.22 9.53
CA LEU A 114 1.31 -9.30 10.63
C LEU A 114 -0.15 -9.19 11.11
N SER A 115 -0.34 -8.62 12.30
CA SER A 115 -1.66 -8.35 12.89
C SER A 115 -2.17 -6.98 12.42
N VAL A 116 -3.39 -6.97 11.90
CA VAL A 116 -4.04 -5.73 11.41
C VAL A 116 -5.04 -5.14 12.41
N ASN A 117 -5.39 -5.86 13.47
CA ASN A 117 -6.31 -5.45 14.54
C ASN A 117 -5.84 -5.96 15.90
N GLY A 118 -6.43 -5.44 16.98
CA GLY A 118 -6.25 -5.95 18.35
C GLY A 118 -5.08 -5.35 19.10
N SER A 119 -4.73 -5.93 20.24
CA SER A 119 -3.66 -5.46 21.13
C SER A 119 -2.28 -5.49 20.48
N ASP A 120 -2.07 -6.48 19.63
CA ASP A 120 -0.84 -6.74 18.86
C ASP A 120 -0.86 -6.15 17.44
N GLN A 121 -1.82 -5.23 17.17
CA GLN A 121 -1.92 -4.53 15.89
C GLN A 121 -0.59 -3.85 15.53
N HIS A 122 -0.09 -4.18 14.32
CA HIS A 122 1.15 -3.61 13.82
C HIS A 122 1.08 -2.08 13.71
N PRO A 123 2.17 -1.34 14.03
CA PRO A 123 2.21 0.13 13.94
C PRO A 123 1.76 0.69 12.59
N LEU A 124 2.04 -0.02 11.48
CA LEU A 124 1.54 0.35 10.16
C LEU A 124 0.02 0.46 10.14
N TYR A 125 -0.68 -0.57 10.62
CA TYR A 125 -2.15 -0.56 10.62
C TYR A 125 -2.74 0.38 11.66
N LYS A 126 -2.05 0.64 12.78
CA LYS A 126 -2.42 1.74 13.71
C LYS A 126 -2.39 3.09 13.00
N PHE A 127 -1.33 3.38 12.26
CA PHE A 127 -1.21 4.60 11.47
C PHE A 127 -2.31 4.70 10.39
N LEU A 128 -2.48 3.65 9.59
CA LEU A 128 -3.41 3.63 8.46
C LEU A 128 -4.88 3.76 8.87
N LEU A 129 -5.25 3.24 10.04
CA LEU A 129 -6.63 3.17 10.49
C LEU A 129 -7.00 4.29 11.47
N GLY A 130 -6.02 4.87 12.16
CA GLY A 130 -6.25 5.77 13.28
C GLY A 130 -6.85 5.03 14.50
N GLU A 131 -7.18 5.77 15.54
CA GLU A 131 -7.56 5.20 16.85
C GLU A 131 -8.83 4.32 16.83
N ARG A 132 -9.77 4.60 15.93
CA ARG A 132 -11.10 3.94 15.90
C ARG A 132 -11.30 3.04 14.67
N GLY A 133 -10.32 3.00 13.79
CA GLY A 133 -10.43 2.21 12.57
C GLY A 133 -10.11 0.73 12.81
N ARG A 134 -10.76 -0.14 12.04
CA ARG A 134 -10.45 -1.56 12.03
C ARG A 134 -10.62 -2.18 10.65
N ILE A 135 -9.84 -3.20 10.36
CA ILE A 135 -10.06 -4.07 9.20
C ILE A 135 -11.18 -5.05 9.53
N LYS A 136 -12.16 -5.17 8.65
CA LYS A 136 -13.34 -6.03 8.88
C LYS A 136 -13.14 -7.46 8.37
N TRP A 137 -12.35 -7.63 7.30
CA TRP A 137 -12.11 -8.94 6.70
C TRP A 137 -10.86 -8.92 5.80
N ASN A 138 -10.44 -10.11 5.31
CA ASN A 138 -9.37 -10.24 4.32
C ASN A 138 -9.66 -9.45 3.03
N PHE A 139 -8.63 -9.06 2.32
CA PHE A 139 -8.71 -8.28 1.07
C PHE A 139 -9.39 -6.90 1.24
N SER A 140 -9.32 -6.29 2.41
CA SER A 140 -9.56 -4.86 2.58
C SER A 140 -8.38 -4.09 1.98
N LYS A 141 -8.66 -2.94 1.37
CA LYS A 141 -7.65 -2.12 0.70
C LYS A 141 -7.62 -0.73 1.30
N ILE A 142 -6.41 -0.19 1.45
CA ILE A 142 -6.18 1.19 1.88
C ILE A 142 -5.34 1.86 0.80
N LEU A 143 -5.86 2.95 0.23
CA LEU A 143 -5.18 3.73 -0.78
C LEU A 143 -4.49 4.92 -0.13
N VAL A 144 -3.21 5.08 -0.45
CA VAL A 144 -2.34 6.15 0.03
C VAL A 144 -1.83 6.93 -1.18
N ASP A 145 -1.81 8.25 -1.09
CA ASP A 145 -1.27 9.13 -2.14
C ASP A 145 0.26 9.17 -2.14
N ARG A 146 0.84 9.96 -3.06
CA ARG A 146 2.30 10.10 -3.21
C ARG A 146 2.98 10.77 -2.02
N ASP A 147 2.24 11.51 -1.20
CA ASP A 147 2.71 12.21 -0.01
C ASP A 147 2.63 11.33 1.26
N GLY A 148 2.04 10.13 1.15
CA GLY A 148 1.87 9.19 2.26
C GLY A 148 0.61 9.45 3.09
N ASN A 149 -0.40 10.14 2.55
CA ASN A 149 -1.69 10.34 3.20
C ASN A 149 -2.67 9.25 2.80
N VAL A 150 -3.44 8.75 3.77
CA VAL A 150 -4.54 7.81 3.50
C VAL A 150 -5.69 8.58 2.85
N VAL A 151 -6.01 8.24 1.59
CA VAL A 151 -7.04 8.94 0.81
C VAL A 151 -8.33 8.16 0.65
N ASP A 152 -8.30 6.84 0.74
CA ASP A 152 -9.52 6.02 0.66
C ASP A 152 -9.34 4.64 1.31
N ARG A 153 -10.45 4.00 1.70
CA ARG A 153 -10.50 2.64 2.25
C ARG A 153 -11.62 1.85 1.61
N PHE A 154 -11.33 0.62 1.21
CA PHE A 154 -12.27 -0.28 0.53
C PHE A 154 -12.36 -1.60 1.27
N GLY A 155 -13.57 -2.09 1.45
CA GLY A 155 -13.81 -3.42 2.02
C GLY A 155 -13.50 -4.56 1.03
N SER A 156 -13.58 -5.78 1.53
CA SER A 156 -13.33 -7.02 0.78
C SER A 156 -14.18 -7.19 -0.48
N LEU A 157 -15.42 -6.68 -0.45
CA LEU A 157 -16.35 -6.77 -1.59
C LEU A 157 -15.97 -5.86 -2.75
N THR A 158 -15.11 -4.86 -2.53
CA THR A 158 -14.62 -4.01 -3.62
C THR A 158 -13.57 -4.77 -4.42
N SER A 159 -13.98 -5.29 -5.57
CA SER A 159 -13.09 -6.00 -6.50
C SER A 159 -11.95 -5.08 -6.99
N PRO A 160 -10.74 -5.63 -7.26
CA PRO A 160 -9.67 -4.89 -7.94
C PRO A 160 -10.09 -4.29 -9.29
N SER A 161 -11.07 -4.89 -9.97
CA SER A 161 -11.62 -4.40 -11.25
C SER A 161 -12.79 -3.41 -11.09
N SER A 162 -13.16 -3.03 -9.87
CA SER A 162 -14.30 -2.13 -9.65
C SER A 162 -14.01 -0.71 -10.16
N LYS A 163 -15.01 -0.08 -10.80
CA LYS A 163 -14.92 1.32 -11.25
C LYS A 163 -14.58 2.27 -10.10
N LYS A 164 -15.08 1.98 -8.89
CA LYS A 164 -14.81 2.79 -7.70
C LYS A 164 -13.33 2.81 -7.34
N LEU A 165 -12.67 1.64 -7.32
CA LEU A 165 -11.24 1.55 -7.01
C LEU A 165 -10.40 2.16 -8.15
N ALA A 166 -10.74 1.86 -9.40
CA ALA A 166 -10.06 2.44 -10.57
C ALA A 166 -10.08 3.97 -10.54
N ALA A 167 -11.25 4.58 -10.35
CA ALA A 167 -11.37 6.04 -10.27
C ALA A 167 -10.58 6.66 -9.10
N ALA A 168 -10.47 5.97 -7.96
CA ALA A 168 -9.68 6.43 -6.84
C ALA A 168 -8.17 6.36 -7.15
N ILE A 169 -7.71 5.28 -7.79
CA ILE A 169 -6.32 5.13 -8.24
C ILE A 169 -5.97 6.19 -9.28
N ASP A 170 -6.81 6.39 -10.30
CA ASP A 170 -6.60 7.41 -11.33
C ASP A 170 -6.44 8.80 -10.72
N ARG A 171 -7.20 9.10 -9.65
CA ARG A 171 -7.14 10.38 -8.95
C ARG A 171 -5.77 10.61 -8.27
N VAL A 172 -5.19 9.60 -7.63
CA VAL A 172 -3.89 9.71 -6.93
C VAL A 172 -2.69 9.56 -7.86
N LEU A 173 -2.88 9.05 -9.08
CA LEU A 173 -1.83 8.92 -10.08
C LEU A 173 -1.69 10.17 -10.97
N LYS A 174 -2.70 11.04 -11.01
CA LYS A 174 -2.59 12.33 -11.72
C LYS A 174 -1.43 13.17 -11.14
N PRO A 175 -0.67 13.84 -12.02
CA PRO A 175 0.41 14.74 -11.59
C PRO A 175 -0.11 15.94 -10.81
#